data_b8948532eafdeb64642a1c2d1549f0f9
#
_entry.id   b8948532eafdeb64642a1c2d1549f0f9
#
_cell.length_a   1.000
_cell.length_b   1.000
_cell.length_c   1.000
_cell.angle_alpha   90.00
_cell.angle_beta   90.00
_cell.angle_gamma   90.00
#
_symmetry.space_group_name_H-M   'P 1'
#
loop_
_entity.id
_entity.type
_entity.pdbx_description
1 polymer ?
#
loop_
_entity_poly.entity_id
_entity_poly.type
_entity_poly.pdbx_seq_one_letter_code
_entity_poly.pdbx_strand_id
1 'polypeptide(L)'
;MERASERSRVARDVAPLARASRPDDVIHSFSIESSPFVVTSSLVIARASTRAPTMKFGNRAIISPSLLSCDFARMADESRKVIECGADWLHLDVMDGHFVPNLTFGAPVLASLRPHVPEAYFDVHLMVSNPRDYVEPMAKVKTNMFTFHVEACAGEADVETLCAEVRKAGMEVGVAIKPGTSAESVCAFVDKGLVDMVLVMTVEPGFGGQKFNPECAKKAATLRAKFPDLKIQVDGGLAPSTIEVAAEAGANVIVAGSSVFGSEDWTRAIDTLRAGVKKFNE
;
A
#
# COMPACT_ATOMS: atom_id res chain seq x y z
N MET A 1 21.58 -36.94 50.57
CA MET A 1 22.70 -37.37 49.77
C MET A 1 22.58 -36.61 48.50
N GLU A 2 23.06 -35.37 48.44
CA GLU A 2 24.41 -34.96 48.01
C GLU A 2 24.73 -35.36 46.55
N ARG A 3 24.71 -34.42 45.64
CA ARG A 3 25.88 -33.90 44.99
C ARG A 3 25.58 -32.54 44.35
N ALA A 4 26.36 -31.60 44.81
CA ALA A 4 26.50 -30.22 44.35
C ALA A 4 27.48 -30.12 43.17
N SER A 5 27.42 -28.93 42.56
CA SER A 5 28.51 -28.19 41.87
C SER A 5 29.01 -28.69 40.50
N GLU A 6 28.81 -27.82 39.50
CA GLU A 6 29.99 -27.15 38.92
C GLU A 6 29.56 -25.97 38.04
N ARG A 7 29.84 -24.77 38.51
CA ARG A 7 29.80 -23.56 37.74
C ARG A 7 31.15 -23.35 37.05
N SER A 8 31.23 -23.37 35.74
CA SER A 8 32.40 -22.91 35.01
C SER A 8 32.15 -21.54 34.46
N ARG A 9 32.87 -20.56 35.00
CA ARG A 9 33.02 -19.19 34.49
C ARG A 9 33.91 -19.22 33.23
N VAL A 10 33.43 -18.70 32.13
CA VAL A 10 34.29 -18.24 31.03
C VAL A 10 34.17 -16.73 30.92
N ALA A 11 35.16 -16.04 31.50
CA ALA A 11 35.41 -14.64 31.23
C ALA A 11 36.08 -14.57 29.85
N ARG A 12 35.58 -13.71 28.97
CA ARG A 12 36.30 -13.29 27.75
C ARG A 12 36.67 -11.84 27.86
N ASP A 13 37.97 -11.61 27.80
CA ASP A 13 38.62 -10.31 27.75
C ASP A 13 38.16 -9.51 26.52
N VAL A 14 37.73 -8.28 26.78
CA VAL A 14 37.49 -7.28 25.74
C VAL A 14 38.61 -6.29 25.80
N ALA A 15 39.50 -6.28 24.81
CA ALA A 15 40.54 -5.27 24.63
C ALA A 15 39.95 -3.92 24.21
N PRO A 16 40.50 -2.79 24.65
CA PRO A 16 40.01 -1.45 24.27
C PRO A 16 40.51 -1.04 22.89
N LEU A 17 39.60 -0.58 22.04
CA LEU A 17 39.92 0.05 20.75
C LEU A 17 40.56 1.41 20.94
N ALA A 18 41.71 1.60 20.27
CA ALA A 18 42.52 2.82 20.28
C ALA A 18 41.78 3.98 19.60
N ARG A 19 41.89 5.16 20.24
CA ARG A 19 41.50 6.46 19.72
C ARG A 19 42.40 6.87 18.55
N ALA A 20 41.81 7.08 17.36
CA ALA A 20 42.50 7.75 16.24
C ALA A 20 42.41 9.28 16.42
N SER A 21 43.57 9.94 16.32
CA SER A 21 43.83 11.38 16.40
C SER A 21 43.28 12.11 15.15
N ARG A 22 42.77 13.33 15.39
CA ARG A 22 42.38 14.32 14.38
C ARG A 22 43.64 14.94 13.73
N PRO A 23 43.63 15.24 12.44
CA PRO A 23 44.56 16.19 11.85
C PRO A 23 43.98 17.61 11.85
N ASP A 24 44.91 18.54 12.08
CA ASP A 24 44.73 19.94 12.35
C ASP A 24 44.25 20.80 11.17
N ASP A 25 43.64 21.91 11.53
CA ASP A 25 43.16 23.03 10.72
C ASP A 25 44.27 23.64 9.82
N VAL A 26 43.91 23.87 8.56
CA VAL A 26 44.61 24.80 7.67
C VAL A 26 43.63 25.88 7.24
N ILE A 27 43.75 27.04 7.87
CA ILE A 27 43.01 28.25 7.51
C ILE A 27 43.74 28.91 6.33
N HIS A 28 43.10 28.91 5.15
CA HIS A 28 43.49 29.78 4.03
C HIS A 28 42.54 30.96 3.96
N SER A 29 43.10 32.13 4.29
CA SER A 29 42.49 33.44 4.09
C SER A 29 42.45 33.76 2.58
N PHE A 30 41.24 33.95 2.03
CA PHE A 30 41.06 34.56 0.71
C PHE A 30 40.49 35.96 0.87
N SER A 31 41.24 36.94 0.31
CA SER A 31 40.84 38.33 0.19
C SER A 31 39.68 38.49 -0.81
N ILE A 32 38.66 39.21 -0.40
CA ILE A 32 37.48 39.51 -1.25
C ILE A 32 37.75 40.81 -1.99
N GLU A 33 37.97 40.76 -3.29
CA GLU A 33 37.86 41.91 -4.17
C GLU A 33 36.39 42.19 -4.53
N SER A 34 35.99 43.42 -4.29
CA SER A 34 34.64 43.94 -4.56
C SER A 34 34.44 44.24 -6.05
N SER A 35 33.52 43.55 -6.72
CA SER A 35 33.02 43.90 -8.04
C SER A 35 31.50 44.10 -7.98
N PRO A 36 30.94 45.10 -8.66
CA PRO A 36 29.51 45.45 -8.57
C PRO A 36 28.66 44.44 -9.33
N PHE A 37 27.82 43.73 -8.64
CA PHE A 37 26.85 42.83 -9.26
C PHE A 37 25.64 43.59 -9.82
N VAL A 38 25.45 43.54 -11.12
CA VAL A 38 24.21 43.90 -11.83
C VAL A 38 23.16 42.85 -11.44
N VAL A 39 22.11 43.27 -10.73
CA VAL A 39 20.95 42.45 -10.39
C VAL A 39 20.08 42.30 -11.66
N THR A 40 20.27 41.24 -12.41
CA THR A 40 19.28 40.81 -13.41
C THR A 40 18.22 39.97 -12.71
N SER A 41 16.99 40.51 -12.65
CA SER A 41 15.82 39.77 -12.15
C SER A 41 15.53 38.60 -13.09
N SER A 42 16.02 37.41 -12.71
CA SER A 42 15.64 36.17 -13.36
C SER A 42 14.23 35.80 -12.89
N LEU A 43 13.27 35.96 -13.80
CA LEU A 43 11.90 35.47 -13.64
C LEU A 43 11.98 33.92 -13.46
N VAL A 44 11.84 33.41 -12.26
CA VAL A 44 11.68 31.98 -12.00
C VAL A 44 10.29 31.59 -12.50
N ILE A 45 10.21 31.19 -13.77
CA ILE A 45 9.02 30.52 -14.29
C ILE A 45 8.96 29.18 -13.54
N ALA A 46 8.05 29.10 -12.57
CA ALA A 46 7.66 27.83 -11.97
C ALA A 46 7.20 26.91 -13.11
N ARG A 47 8.05 25.94 -13.49
CA ARG A 47 7.63 24.86 -14.37
C ARG A 47 6.52 24.13 -13.65
N ALA A 48 5.28 24.38 -14.05
CA ALA A 48 4.18 23.50 -13.74
C ALA A 48 4.62 22.09 -14.16
N SER A 49 4.73 21.20 -13.19
CA SER A 49 4.94 19.78 -13.45
C SER A 49 3.77 19.32 -14.30
N THR A 50 3.98 19.22 -15.61
CA THR A 50 3.01 18.59 -16.50
C THR A 50 2.98 17.13 -16.12
N ARG A 51 1.98 16.77 -15.27
CA ARG A 51 1.60 15.38 -14.98
C ARG A 51 1.52 14.67 -16.35
N ALA A 52 2.31 13.60 -16.53
CA ALA A 52 2.11 12.71 -17.67
C ALA A 52 0.62 12.33 -17.68
N PRO A 53 -0.04 12.27 -18.86
CA PRO A 53 -1.44 11.91 -18.91
C PRO A 53 -1.60 10.59 -18.20
N THR A 54 -2.23 10.62 -17.00
CA THR A 54 -2.69 9.40 -16.32
C THR A 54 -3.55 8.71 -17.35
N MET A 55 -3.13 7.51 -17.78
CA MET A 55 -4.02 6.66 -18.58
C MET A 55 -5.34 6.64 -17.82
N LYS A 56 -6.41 7.10 -18.50
CA LYS A 56 -7.76 6.97 -17.96
C LYS A 56 -7.95 5.47 -17.75
N PHE A 57 -7.87 5.02 -16.51
CA PHE A 57 -8.10 3.62 -16.16
C PHE A 57 -9.57 3.25 -16.32
N GLY A 58 -10.37 4.09 -16.98
CA GLY A 58 -11.80 3.93 -17.23
C GLY A 58 -12.24 2.52 -16.87
N ASN A 59 -13.28 2.24 -16.36
CA ASN A 59 -13.98 1.00 -15.99
C ASN A 59 -13.27 -0.39 -16.11
N ARG A 60 -11.93 -0.43 -16.34
CA ARG A 60 -11.15 -1.69 -16.44
C ARG A 60 -11.29 -2.51 -15.17
N ALA A 61 -11.72 -3.77 -15.34
CA ALA A 61 -11.73 -4.76 -14.28
C ALA A 61 -10.29 -5.11 -13.86
N ILE A 62 -9.95 -4.90 -12.58
CA ILE A 62 -8.66 -5.24 -11.98
C ILE A 62 -8.93 -6.28 -10.89
N ILE A 63 -8.26 -7.43 -10.98
CA ILE A 63 -8.31 -8.47 -9.95
C ILE A 63 -7.00 -8.48 -9.19
N SER A 64 -7.09 -8.25 -7.87
CA SER A 64 -5.98 -8.11 -6.92
C SER A 64 -6.08 -9.19 -5.84
N PRO A 65 -5.60 -10.44 -6.09
CA PRO A 65 -5.65 -11.49 -5.09
C PRO A 65 -4.88 -11.13 -3.82
N SER A 66 -5.53 -11.31 -2.64
CA SER A 66 -4.89 -11.04 -1.36
C SER A 66 -3.98 -12.18 -0.93
N LEU A 67 -2.67 -11.88 -0.82
CA LEU A 67 -1.67 -12.83 -0.34
C LEU A 67 -1.84 -13.18 1.16
N LEU A 68 -2.74 -12.54 1.88
CA LEU A 68 -3.16 -12.97 3.22
C LEU A 68 -3.71 -14.40 3.23
N SER A 69 -4.25 -14.87 2.08
CA SER A 69 -4.81 -16.22 1.92
C SER A 69 -3.86 -17.23 1.28
N CYS A 70 -2.64 -16.82 0.90
CA CYS A 70 -1.63 -17.73 0.35
C CYS A 70 -0.87 -18.49 1.45
N ASP A 71 -0.12 -19.51 1.08
CA ASP A 71 0.89 -20.11 1.96
C ASP A 71 2.09 -19.17 2.09
N PHE A 72 2.24 -18.50 3.24
CA PHE A 72 3.34 -17.56 3.49
C PHE A 72 4.72 -18.22 3.38
N ALA A 73 4.83 -19.52 3.65
CA ALA A 73 6.09 -20.27 3.48
C ALA A 73 6.46 -20.42 1.99
N ARG A 74 5.51 -20.21 1.07
CA ARG A 74 5.67 -20.33 -0.38
C ARG A 74 5.22 -19.08 -1.14
N MET A 75 5.17 -17.93 -0.46
CA MET A 75 4.61 -16.68 -0.97
C MET A 75 5.16 -16.33 -2.38
N ALA A 76 6.45 -16.50 -2.64
CA ALA A 76 7.05 -16.19 -3.94
C ALA A 76 6.54 -17.10 -5.06
N ASP A 77 6.37 -18.39 -4.80
CA ASP A 77 5.87 -19.36 -5.78
C ASP A 77 4.38 -19.11 -6.08
N GLU A 78 3.59 -18.87 -5.04
CA GLU A 78 2.18 -18.60 -5.16
C GLU A 78 1.91 -17.23 -5.82
N SER A 79 2.74 -16.24 -5.56
CA SER A 79 2.67 -14.94 -6.25
C SER A 79 2.92 -15.06 -7.75
N ARG A 80 3.95 -15.81 -8.17
CA ARG A 80 4.19 -16.07 -9.60
C ARG A 80 3.00 -16.79 -10.23
N LYS A 81 2.56 -17.87 -9.60
CA LYS A 81 1.45 -18.68 -10.09
C LYS A 81 0.15 -17.86 -10.23
N VAL A 82 -0.20 -17.03 -9.26
CA VAL A 82 -1.45 -16.26 -9.33
C VAL A 82 -1.40 -15.19 -10.44
N ILE A 83 -0.21 -14.60 -10.69
CA ILE A 83 0.00 -13.68 -11.83
C ILE A 83 -0.16 -14.45 -13.15
N GLU A 84 0.46 -15.63 -13.28
CA GLU A 84 0.32 -16.49 -14.46
C GLU A 84 -1.14 -16.92 -14.70
N CYS A 85 -1.93 -17.06 -13.64
CA CYS A 85 -3.37 -17.30 -13.69
C CYS A 85 -4.20 -16.07 -14.07
N GLY A 86 -3.56 -14.91 -14.31
CA GLY A 86 -4.23 -13.73 -14.84
C GLY A 86 -4.53 -12.64 -13.80
N ALA A 87 -3.98 -12.70 -12.59
CA ALA A 87 -4.08 -11.57 -11.64
C ALA A 87 -3.41 -10.31 -12.21
N ASP A 88 -4.06 -9.15 -12.01
CA ASP A 88 -3.50 -7.86 -12.43
C ASP A 88 -2.54 -7.28 -11.39
N TRP A 89 -2.88 -7.42 -10.11
CA TRP A 89 -2.14 -6.90 -8.97
C TRP A 89 -1.92 -7.99 -7.92
N LEU A 90 -1.04 -7.73 -6.96
CA LEU A 90 -0.89 -8.52 -5.74
C LEU A 90 -1.31 -7.66 -4.55
N HIS A 91 -2.37 -8.03 -3.85
CA HIS A 91 -2.82 -7.35 -2.63
C HIS A 91 -2.04 -7.85 -1.42
N LEU A 92 -1.42 -6.91 -0.72
CA LEU A 92 -0.44 -7.17 0.34
C LEU A 92 -0.92 -6.54 1.64
N ASP A 93 -1.55 -7.34 2.50
CA ASP A 93 -2.16 -6.93 3.77
C ASP A 93 -1.11 -6.81 4.87
N VAL A 94 -0.68 -5.59 5.17
CA VAL A 94 0.29 -5.26 6.24
C VAL A 94 -0.47 -4.89 7.51
N MET A 95 -0.29 -5.68 8.56
CA MET A 95 -0.96 -5.51 9.85
C MET A 95 0.06 -5.45 10.99
N ASP A 96 -0.13 -4.51 11.93
CA ASP A 96 0.82 -4.22 13.01
C ASP A 96 0.44 -4.83 14.38
N GLY A 97 -0.72 -5.48 14.48
CA GLY A 97 -1.24 -6.01 15.73
C GLY A 97 -1.80 -4.95 16.71
N HIS A 98 -1.91 -3.68 16.27
CA HIS A 98 -2.42 -2.57 17.06
C HIS A 98 -3.66 -1.93 16.43
N PHE A 99 -3.58 -1.52 15.16
CA PHE A 99 -4.72 -1.00 14.42
C PHE A 99 -5.80 -2.06 14.19
N VAL A 100 -5.36 -3.31 13.98
CA VAL A 100 -6.18 -4.52 13.92
C VAL A 100 -5.59 -5.61 14.83
N PRO A 101 -6.41 -6.54 15.38
CA PRO A 101 -5.95 -7.56 16.31
C PRO A 101 -5.27 -8.76 15.59
N ASN A 102 -4.51 -8.48 14.54
CA ASN A 102 -3.74 -9.46 13.78
C ASN A 102 -2.39 -8.85 13.34
N LEU A 103 -1.38 -9.70 13.21
CA LEU A 103 -0.05 -9.36 12.74
C LEU A 103 0.28 -10.19 11.51
N THR A 104 0.75 -9.57 10.43
CA THR A 104 1.09 -10.29 9.21
C THR A 104 2.58 -10.14 8.87
N PHE A 105 2.89 -9.35 7.89
CA PHE A 105 4.24 -9.10 7.38
C PHE A 105 4.44 -7.62 7.08
N GLY A 106 5.66 -7.21 6.79
CA GLY A 106 6.00 -5.84 6.48
C GLY A 106 7.07 -5.73 5.39
N ALA A 107 7.70 -4.55 5.27
CA ALA A 107 8.68 -4.23 4.25
C ALA A 107 9.80 -5.28 4.06
N PRO A 108 10.34 -5.95 5.10
CA PRO A 108 11.37 -6.99 4.89
C PRO A 108 10.88 -8.17 4.06
N VAL A 109 9.63 -8.61 4.25
CA VAL A 109 9.03 -9.71 3.46
C VAL A 109 8.78 -9.24 2.02
N LEU A 110 8.26 -8.02 1.84
CA LEU A 110 8.03 -7.45 0.51
C LEU A 110 9.35 -7.24 -0.24
N ALA A 111 10.41 -6.82 0.44
CA ALA A 111 11.76 -6.70 -0.13
C ALA A 111 12.30 -8.06 -0.62
N SER A 112 12.03 -9.13 0.13
CA SER A 112 12.38 -10.49 -0.26
C SER A 112 11.52 -11.01 -1.41
N LEU A 113 10.24 -10.63 -1.47
CA LEU A 113 9.31 -11.04 -2.54
C LEU A 113 9.61 -10.34 -3.87
N ARG A 114 9.93 -9.04 -3.85
CA ARG A 114 10.08 -8.20 -5.06
C ARG A 114 11.02 -8.80 -6.13
N PRO A 115 12.22 -9.36 -5.80
CA PRO A 115 13.08 -9.98 -6.81
C PRO A 115 12.47 -11.20 -7.52
N HIS A 116 11.52 -11.88 -6.89
CA HIS A 116 10.84 -13.04 -7.45
C HIS A 116 9.71 -12.68 -8.41
N VAL A 117 9.15 -11.46 -8.28
CA VAL A 117 8.06 -10.92 -9.11
C VAL A 117 8.34 -9.45 -9.47
N PRO A 118 9.42 -9.16 -10.23
CA PRO A 118 9.95 -7.80 -10.41
C PRO A 118 8.94 -6.84 -11.07
N GLU A 119 8.09 -7.35 -11.96
CA GLU A 119 7.11 -6.56 -12.73
C GLU A 119 5.72 -6.52 -12.08
N ALA A 120 5.51 -7.27 -10.99
CA ALA A 120 4.20 -7.32 -10.34
C ALA A 120 3.82 -5.95 -9.75
N TYR A 121 2.56 -5.58 -9.92
CA TYR A 121 2.00 -4.42 -9.25
C TYR A 121 1.72 -4.75 -7.78
N PHE A 122 2.42 -4.09 -6.85
CA PHE A 122 2.23 -4.23 -5.41
C PHE A 122 1.18 -3.24 -4.93
N ASP A 123 0.01 -3.74 -4.62
CA ASP A 123 -1.11 -3.04 -4.00
C ASP A 123 -1.04 -3.27 -2.48
N VAL A 124 -0.35 -2.38 -1.78
CA VAL A 124 -0.08 -2.54 -0.34
C VAL A 124 -1.17 -1.88 0.47
N HIS A 125 -1.90 -2.68 1.24
CA HIS A 125 -2.94 -2.26 2.16
C HIS A 125 -2.41 -2.25 3.60
N LEU A 126 -2.30 -1.05 4.18
CA LEU A 126 -1.72 -0.84 5.50
C LEU A 126 -2.82 -0.70 6.57
N MET A 127 -2.99 -1.75 7.34
CA MET A 127 -3.83 -1.79 8.54
C MET A 127 -2.93 -1.60 9.77
N VAL A 128 -2.39 -0.38 9.91
CA VAL A 128 -1.38 -0.01 10.90
C VAL A 128 -1.74 1.30 11.60
N SER A 129 -1.32 1.44 12.86
CA SER A 129 -1.64 2.61 13.70
C SER A 129 -0.94 3.89 13.26
N ASN A 130 0.23 3.80 12.64
CA ASN A 130 0.99 4.94 12.14
C ASN A 130 1.48 4.66 10.70
N PRO A 131 0.66 4.87 9.67
CA PRO A 131 1.02 4.57 8.28
C PRO A 131 2.20 5.40 7.76
N ARG A 132 2.49 6.57 8.34
CA ARG A 132 3.61 7.43 7.96
C ARG A 132 4.96 6.74 8.10
N ASP A 133 5.15 5.91 9.13
CA ASP A 133 6.39 5.17 9.37
C ASP A 133 6.70 4.15 8.27
N TYR A 134 5.71 3.81 7.44
CA TYR A 134 5.83 2.84 6.37
C TYR A 134 6.13 3.48 5.00
N VAL A 135 6.03 4.80 4.84
CA VAL A 135 6.20 5.47 3.53
C VAL A 135 7.58 5.17 2.93
N GLU A 136 8.65 5.45 3.67
CA GLU A 136 10.01 5.20 3.18
C GLU A 136 10.32 3.70 2.99
N PRO A 137 10.00 2.80 3.94
CA PRO A 137 10.17 1.36 3.74
C PRO A 137 9.43 0.81 2.51
N MET A 138 8.19 1.23 2.27
CA MET A 138 7.39 0.77 1.13
C MET A 138 7.87 1.34 -0.21
N ALA A 139 8.37 2.58 -0.24
CA ALA A 139 9.01 3.14 -1.42
C ALA A 139 10.28 2.35 -1.82
N LYS A 140 11.10 1.94 -0.83
CA LYS A 140 12.31 1.14 -1.07
C LYS A 140 12.01 -0.22 -1.70
N VAL A 141 10.87 -0.83 -1.39
CA VAL A 141 10.45 -2.10 -1.99
C VAL A 141 9.67 -1.91 -3.30
N LYS A 142 9.64 -0.69 -3.82
CA LYS A 142 8.96 -0.31 -5.08
C LYS A 142 7.46 -0.66 -5.05
N THR A 143 6.80 -0.32 -3.95
CA THR A 143 5.34 -0.37 -3.85
C THR A 143 4.73 0.52 -4.94
N ASN A 144 3.71 0.03 -5.63
CA ASN A 144 3.00 0.79 -6.65
C ASN A 144 1.87 1.62 -6.03
N MET A 145 0.97 0.97 -5.28
CA MET A 145 -0.14 1.58 -4.56
C MET A 145 0.08 1.46 -3.06
N PHE A 146 0.08 2.59 -2.36
CA PHE A 146 0.16 2.68 -0.91
C PHE A 146 -1.21 3.07 -0.38
N THR A 147 -1.95 2.10 0.16
CA THR A 147 -3.31 2.30 0.67
C THR A 147 -3.30 2.29 2.20
N PHE A 148 -3.75 3.38 2.82
CA PHE A 148 -3.83 3.52 4.27
C PHE A 148 -5.24 3.87 4.72
N HIS A 149 -5.58 3.52 5.94
CA HIS A 149 -6.87 3.83 6.54
C HIS A 149 -6.95 5.30 6.97
N VAL A 150 -8.02 6.02 6.59
CA VAL A 150 -8.25 7.39 7.07
C VAL A 150 -8.43 7.44 8.59
N GLU A 151 -8.91 6.35 9.20
CA GLU A 151 -9.10 6.21 10.63
C GLU A 151 -7.77 6.08 11.42
N ALA A 152 -6.64 5.86 10.74
CA ALA A 152 -5.31 5.87 11.34
C ALA A 152 -4.69 7.28 11.39
N CYS A 153 -5.36 8.28 10.83
CA CYS A 153 -4.88 9.66 10.77
C CYS A 153 -5.58 10.55 11.82
N ALA A 154 -4.89 11.58 12.28
CA ALA A 154 -5.41 12.50 13.31
C ALA A 154 -6.46 13.49 12.79
N GLY A 155 -6.84 13.42 11.51
CA GLY A 155 -7.84 14.25 10.85
C GLY A 155 -7.46 14.57 9.40
N GLU A 156 -8.27 15.41 8.73
CA GLU A 156 -8.13 15.69 7.30
C GLU A 156 -6.75 16.24 6.91
N ALA A 157 -6.21 17.19 7.69
CA ALA A 157 -4.89 17.78 7.41
C ALA A 157 -3.75 16.75 7.48
N ASP A 158 -3.89 15.75 8.34
CA ASP A 158 -2.91 14.66 8.45
C ASP A 158 -3.00 13.70 7.25
N VAL A 159 -4.23 13.38 6.80
CA VAL A 159 -4.48 12.61 5.57
C VAL A 159 -3.86 13.32 4.36
N GLU A 160 -4.09 14.62 4.19
CA GLU A 160 -3.54 15.40 3.07
C GLU A 160 -2.01 15.41 3.08
N THR A 161 -1.42 15.59 4.25
CA THR A 161 0.04 15.58 4.42
C THR A 161 0.61 14.21 4.06
N LEU A 162 0.00 13.13 4.55
CA LEU A 162 0.44 11.76 4.25
C LEU A 162 0.30 11.44 2.75
N CYS A 163 -0.80 11.85 2.10
CA CYS A 163 -0.97 11.70 0.65
C CYS A 163 0.18 12.39 -0.12
N ALA A 164 0.57 13.60 0.30
CA ALA A 164 1.67 14.32 -0.33
C ALA A 164 3.03 13.62 -0.13
N GLU A 165 3.28 13.07 1.05
CA GLU A 165 4.50 12.31 1.38
C GLU A 165 4.58 11.02 0.55
N VAL A 166 3.50 10.23 0.45
CA VAL A 166 3.41 9.02 -0.35
C VAL A 166 3.69 9.32 -1.82
N ARG A 167 3.05 10.36 -2.35
CA ARG A 167 3.24 10.78 -3.75
C ARG A 167 4.67 11.28 -4.02
N LYS A 168 5.26 12.02 -3.09
CA LYS A 168 6.66 12.45 -3.16
C LYS A 168 7.63 11.27 -3.16
N ALA A 169 7.28 10.19 -2.47
CA ALA A 169 8.05 8.95 -2.44
C ALA A 169 7.90 8.10 -3.72
N GLY A 170 7.08 8.54 -4.70
CA GLY A 170 6.92 7.91 -6.00
C GLY A 170 5.85 6.82 -6.09
N MET A 171 4.98 6.72 -5.09
CA MET A 171 3.87 5.74 -5.05
C MET A 171 2.53 6.39 -5.41
N GLU A 172 1.59 5.60 -5.94
CA GLU A 172 0.18 5.97 -6.03
C GLU A 172 -0.45 5.94 -4.63
N VAL A 173 -1.46 6.78 -4.43
CA VAL A 173 -2.13 6.98 -3.14
C VAL A 173 -3.48 6.30 -3.11
N GLY A 174 -3.65 5.31 -2.23
CA GLY A 174 -4.94 4.75 -1.87
C GLY A 174 -5.37 5.20 -0.48
N VAL A 175 -6.67 5.43 -0.28
CA VAL A 175 -7.26 5.60 1.05
C VAL A 175 -8.31 4.55 1.30
N ALA A 176 -8.28 3.94 2.49
CA ALA A 176 -9.23 2.92 2.91
C ALA A 176 -10.22 3.47 3.93
N ILE A 177 -11.45 2.98 3.88
CA ILE A 177 -12.52 3.26 4.85
C ILE A 177 -13.09 1.96 5.43
N LYS A 178 -13.21 1.92 6.77
CA LYS A 178 -13.83 0.79 7.50
C LYS A 178 -15.34 0.69 7.22
N PRO A 179 -15.99 -0.44 7.56
CA PRO A 179 -17.45 -0.57 7.46
C PRO A 179 -18.23 0.54 8.13
N GLY A 180 -17.77 1.06 9.27
CA GLY A 180 -18.40 2.14 10.01
C GLY A 180 -18.17 3.56 9.47
N THR A 181 -17.21 3.76 8.56
CA THR A 181 -16.83 5.08 8.02
C THR A 181 -17.60 5.39 6.74
N SER A 182 -18.12 6.60 6.59
CA SER A 182 -18.92 6.98 5.43
C SER A 182 -18.06 7.25 4.19
N ALA A 183 -18.63 7.06 2.98
CA ALA A 183 -17.95 7.36 1.72
C ALA A 183 -17.63 8.85 1.55
N GLU A 184 -18.43 9.72 2.14
CA GLU A 184 -18.30 11.18 2.07
C GLU A 184 -17.01 11.66 2.73
N SER A 185 -16.51 10.93 3.75
CA SER A 185 -15.30 11.28 4.48
C SER A 185 -14.03 11.37 3.60
N VAL A 186 -14.02 10.70 2.45
CA VAL A 186 -12.87 10.70 1.53
C VAL A 186 -13.10 11.54 0.28
N CYS A 187 -14.31 12.02 0.04
CA CYS A 187 -14.64 12.76 -1.19
C CYS A 187 -13.78 14.02 -1.40
N ALA A 188 -13.52 14.78 -0.32
CA ALA A 188 -12.70 15.99 -0.43
C ALA A 188 -11.27 15.70 -0.90
N PHE A 189 -10.68 14.57 -0.53
CA PHE A 189 -9.34 14.17 -0.95
C PHE A 189 -9.31 13.77 -2.44
N VAL A 190 -10.37 13.11 -2.91
CA VAL A 190 -10.54 12.76 -4.33
C VAL A 190 -10.75 14.02 -5.16
N ASP A 191 -11.63 14.94 -4.73
CA ASP A 191 -11.88 16.24 -5.40
C ASP A 191 -10.58 17.07 -5.55
N LYS A 192 -9.70 17.04 -4.55
CA LYS A 192 -8.39 17.70 -4.58
C LYS A 192 -7.34 16.98 -5.43
N GLY A 193 -7.65 15.81 -6.00
CA GLY A 193 -6.70 14.99 -6.78
C GLY A 193 -5.55 14.41 -5.96
N LEU A 194 -5.73 14.27 -4.64
CA LEU A 194 -4.73 13.72 -3.73
C LEU A 194 -4.72 12.19 -3.74
N VAL A 195 -5.82 11.55 -4.15
CA VAL A 195 -6.07 10.12 -4.05
C VAL A 195 -6.29 9.53 -5.44
N ASP A 196 -5.66 8.40 -5.72
CA ASP A 196 -5.78 7.66 -6.98
C ASP A 196 -6.78 6.49 -6.87
N MET A 197 -7.02 5.99 -5.64
CA MET A 197 -7.93 4.87 -5.37
C MET A 197 -8.59 5.02 -3.99
N VAL A 198 -9.85 4.61 -3.89
CA VAL A 198 -10.54 4.42 -2.60
C VAL A 198 -10.83 2.94 -2.39
N LEU A 199 -10.36 2.40 -1.27
CA LEU A 199 -10.66 1.05 -0.81
C LEU A 199 -11.84 1.07 0.17
N VAL A 200 -12.93 0.43 -0.22
CA VAL A 200 -14.11 0.22 0.62
C VAL A 200 -14.01 -1.16 1.27
N MET A 201 -13.86 -1.18 2.60
CA MET A 201 -13.93 -2.43 3.35
C MET A 201 -15.37 -2.90 3.46
N THR A 202 -15.62 -4.16 3.08
CA THR A 202 -16.91 -4.84 3.22
C THR A 202 -16.95 -5.80 4.41
N VAL A 203 -15.86 -5.85 5.16
CA VAL A 203 -15.70 -6.56 6.45
C VAL A 203 -14.85 -5.70 7.38
N GLU A 204 -14.86 -5.98 8.68
CA GLU A 204 -13.88 -5.37 9.58
C GLU A 204 -12.46 -5.85 9.20
N PRO A 205 -11.49 -4.92 9.05
CA PRO A 205 -10.13 -5.27 8.68
C PRO A 205 -9.47 -6.16 9.77
N GLY A 206 -8.54 -7.04 9.33
CA GLY A 206 -7.73 -7.84 10.24
C GLY A 206 -7.69 -9.34 9.94
N PHE A 207 -8.74 -9.93 9.36
CA PHE A 207 -8.78 -11.37 9.07
C PHE A 207 -9.37 -11.66 7.69
N GLY A 208 -8.81 -12.66 7.01
CA GLY A 208 -9.38 -13.19 5.77
C GLY A 208 -10.59 -14.11 6.00
N GLY A 209 -11.29 -14.47 4.91
CA GLY A 209 -12.38 -15.46 4.93
C GLY A 209 -13.69 -14.99 5.59
N GLN A 210 -13.86 -13.71 5.86
CA GLN A 210 -15.07 -13.14 6.43
C GLN A 210 -16.19 -13.05 5.38
N LYS A 211 -17.44 -12.99 5.86
CA LYS A 211 -18.63 -12.92 5.02
C LYS A 211 -18.81 -11.49 4.48
N PHE A 212 -18.98 -11.37 3.16
CA PHE A 212 -19.27 -10.12 2.47
C PHE A 212 -20.51 -9.40 3.04
N ASN A 213 -20.36 -8.09 3.27
CA ASN A 213 -21.46 -7.21 3.69
C ASN A 213 -21.92 -6.33 2.53
N PRO A 214 -23.08 -6.60 1.91
CA PRO A 214 -23.59 -5.84 0.77
C PRO A 214 -23.93 -4.38 1.10
N GLU A 215 -24.24 -4.06 2.36
CA GLU A 215 -24.52 -2.68 2.76
C GLU A 215 -23.25 -1.81 2.66
N CYS A 216 -22.09 -2.37 2.97
CA CYS A 216 -20.81 -1.65 2.80
C CYS A 216 -20.50 -1.40 1.32
N ALA A 217 -20.88 -2.30 0.42
CA ALA A 217 -20.68 -2.12 -1.02
C ALA A 217 -21.44 -0.90 -1.59
N LYS A 218 -22.54 -0.48 -0.98
CA LYS A 218 -23.28 0.73 -1.38
C LYS A 218 -22.44 2.02 -1.34
N LYS A 219 -21.35 2.04 -0.53
CA LYS A 219 -20.39 3.15 -0.52
C LYS A 219 -19.68 3.30 -1.85
N ALA A 220 -19.43 2.19 -2.55
CA ALA A 220 -18.85 2.23 -3.89
C ALA A 220 -19.81 2.95 -4.88
N ALA A 221 -21.14 2.77 -4.75
CA ALA A 221 -22.09 3.47 -5.58
C ALA A 221 -22.10 4.99 -5.34
N THR A 222 -21.98 5.42 -4.08
CA THR A 222 -21.83 6.84 -3.73
C THR A 222 -20.57 7.44 -4.36
N LEU A 223 -19.44 6.74 -4.27
CA LEU A 223 -18.16 7.17 -4.86
C LEU A 223 -18.23 7.19 -6.38
N ARG A 224 -18.79 6.15 -7.01
CA ARG A 224 -18.86 6.04 -8.47
C ARG A 224 -19.77 7.11 -9.08
N ALA A 225 -20.91 7.42 -8.43
CA ALA A 225 -21.81 8.48 -8.87
C ALA A 225 -21.12 9.86 -8.89
N LYS A 226 -20.21 10.11 -7.93
CA LYS A 226 -19.49 11.38 -7.82
C LYS A 226 -18.21 11.41 -8.65
N PHE A 227 -17.52 10.28 -8.76
CA PHE A 227 -16.20 10.15 -9.39
C PHE A 227 -16.18 9.01 -10.44
N PRO A 228 -16.65 9.28 -11.66
CA PRO A 228 -16.80 8.24 -12.70
C PRO A 228 -15.51 7.51 -13.07
N ASP A 229 -14.36 8.18 -12.97
CA ASP A 229 -13.05 7.65 -13.38
C ASP A 229 -12.20 7.12 -12.20
N LEU A 230 -12.72 7.15 -10.96
CA LEU A 230 -11.99 6.73 -9.76
C LEU A 230 -11.75 5.20 -9.76
N LYS A 231 -10.56 4.76 -9.36
CA LYS A 231 -10.36 3.37 -8.96
C LYS A 231 -11.11 3.14 -7.63
N ILE A 232 -12.11 2.29 -7.65
CA ILE A 232 -12.87 1.91 -6.44
C ILE A 232 -12.57 0.44 -6.17
N GLN A 233 -11.78 0.22 -5.13
CA GLN A 233 -11.42 -1.10 -4.66
C GLN A 233 -12.41 -1.56 -3.58
N VAL A 234 -12.74 -2.85 -3.59
CA VAL A 234 -13.56 -3.48 -2.55
C VAL A 234 -12.81 -4.69 -2.01
N ASP A 235 -12.72 -4.77 -0.67
CA ASP A 235 -12.08 -5.88 0.04
C ASP A 235 -13.00 -6.43 1.14
N GLY A 236 -13.08 -7.75 1.20
CA GLY A 236 -13.82 -8.53 2.20
C GLY A 236 -14.91 -9.42 1.62
N GLY A 237 -14.68 -10.74 1.59
CA GLY A 237 -15.66 -11.76 1.21
C GLY A 237 -16.07 -11.77 -0.27
N LEU A 238 -15.20 -11.24 -1.16
CA LEU A 238 -15.44 -11.26 -2.60
C LEU A 238 -15.23 -12.66 -3.16
N ALA A 239 -16.24 -13.15 -3.88
CA ALA A 239 -16.31 -14.47 -4.47
C ALA A 239 -17.24 -14.46 -5.70
N PRO A 240 -17.30 -15.50 -6.52
CA PRO A 240 -18.25 -15.60 -7.63
C PRO A 240 -19.71 -15.32 -7.26
N SER A 241 -20.10 -15.61 -6.02
CA SER A 241 -21.46 -15.39 -5.52
C SER A 241 -21.75 -13.95 -5.06
N THR A 242 -20.73 -13.10 -4.88
CA THR A 242 -20.85 -11.74 -4.34
C THR A 242 -20.34 -10.67 -5.30
N ILE A 243 -19.61 -11.05 -6.34
CA ILE A 243 -18.93 -10.13 -7.25
C ILE A 243 -19.91 -9.19 -7.96
N GLU A 244 -21.08 -9.68 -8.39
CA GLU A 244 -22.05 -8.86 -9.11
C GLU A 244 -22.55 -7.70 -8.24
N VAL A 245 -22.77 -7.92 -6.94
CA VAL A 245 -23.22 -6.87 -6.02
C VAL A 245 -22.17 -5.75 -5.89
N ALA A 246 -20.90 -6.10 -5.79
CA ALA A 246 -19.82 -5.12 -5.70
C ALA A 246 -19.63 -4.38 -7.04
N ALA A 247 -19.70 -5.09 -8.16
CA ALA A 247 -19.56 -4.53 -9.51
C ALA A 247 -20.72 -3.60 -9.88
N GLU A 248 -21.97 -3.99 -9.59
CA GLU A 248 -23.16 -3.16 -9.78
C GLU A 248 -23.08 -1.87 -8.97
N ALA A 249 -22.49 -1.93 -7.77
CA ALA A 249 -22.19 -0.75 -6.97
C ALA A 249 -21.04 0.11 -7.55
N GLY A 250 -20.39 -0.30 -8.65
CA GLY A 250 -19.37 0.48 -9.34
C GLY A 250 -17.93 0.18 -8.91
N ALA A 251 -17.68 -0.91 -8.17
CA ALA A 251 -16.33 -1.38 -7.90
C ALA A 251 -15.67 -1.87 -9.20
N ASN A 252 -14.41 -1.52 -9.41
CA ASN A 252 -13.61 -1.96 -10.57
C ASN A 252 -12.26 -2.56 -10.20
N VAL A 253 -11.88 -2.52 -8.92
CA VAL A 253 -10.71 -3.21 -8.36
C VAL A 253 -11.19 -4.18 -7.28
N ILE A 254 -10.93 -5.47 -7.46
CA ILE A 254 -11.50 -6.54 -6.63
C ILE A 254 -10.40 -7.25 -5.85
N VAL A 255 -10.46 -7.15 -4.53
CA VAL A 255 -9.60 -7.95 -3.66
C VAL A 255 -10.29 -9.28 -3.37
N ALA A 256 -9.61 -10.39 -3.67
CA ALA A 256 -10.13 -11.73 -3.48
C ALA A 256 -9.04 -12.63 -2.89
N GLY A 257 -9.24 -13.08 -1.66
CA GLY A 257 -8.30 -13.98 -0.97
C GLY A 257 -8.71 -15.45 -1.11
N SER A 258 -9.45 -15.96 -0.15
CA SER A 258 -9.83 -17.38 -0.05
C SER A 258 -10.60 -17.91 -1.26
N SER A 259 -11.36 -17.07 -1.97
CA SER A 259 -12.07 -17.47 -3.19
C SER A 259 -11.15 -17.76 -4.38
N VAL A 260 -9.92 -17.24 -4.37
CA VAL A 260 -8.87 -17.54 -5.36
C VAL A 260 -7.94 -18.63 -4.84
N PHE A 261 -7.25 -18.39 -3.73
CA PHE A 261 -6.24 -19.33 -3.20
C PHE A 261 -6.83 -20.66 -2.70
N GLY A 262 -8.08 -20.67 -2.25
CA GLY A 262 -8.81 -21.89 -1.89
C GLY A 262 -9.49 -22.61 -3.05
N SER A 263 -9.42 -22.07 -4.28
CA SER A 263 -9.97 -22.71 -5.48
C SER A 263 -9.02 -23.77 -6.03
N GLU A 264 -9.55 -24.85 -6.60
CA GLU A 264 -8.76 -25.82 -7.36
C GLU A 264 -8.23 -25.23 -8.68
N ASP A 265 -8.93 -24.26 -9.27
CA ASP A 265 -8.61 -23.58 -10.51
C ASP A 265 -8.59 -22.05 -10.30
N TRP A 266 -7.40 -21.49 -10.07
CA TRP A 266 -7.20 -20.07 -9.85
C TRP A 266 -7.51 -19.22 -11.08
N THR A 267 -7.19 -19.71 -12.27
CA THR A 267 -7.51 -19.03 -13.54
C THR A 267 -9.01 -18.83 -13.68
N ARG A 268 -9.77 -19.91 -13.51
CA ARG A 268 -11.23 -19.85 -13.58
C ARG A 268 -11.83 -18.94 -12.51
N ALA A 269 -11.28 -18.94 -11.28
CA ALA A 269 -11.75 -18.06 -10.21
C ALA A 269 -11.53 -16.59 -10.57
N ILE A 270 -10.34 -16.23 -11.05
CA ILE A 270 -9.99 -14.88 -11.50
C ILE A 270 -10.83 -14.43 -12.67
N ASP A 271 -11.00 -15.28 -13.71
CA ASP A 271 -11.81 -14.98 -14.89
C ASP A 271 -13.28 -14.75 -14.53
N THR A 272 -13.82 -15.54 -13.60
CA THR A 272 -15.21 -15.39 -13.12
C THR A 272 -15.39 -14.02 -12.43
N LEU A 273 -14.47 -13.63 -11.54
CA LEU A 273 -14.50 -12.34 -10.89
C LEU A 273 -14.40 -11.20 -11.91
N ARG A 274 -13.48 -11.31 -12.86
CA ARG A 274 -13.28 -10.33 -13.94
C ARG A 274 -14.53 -10.18 -14.82
N ALA A 275 -15.15 -11.29 -15.21
CA ALA A 275 -16.38 -11.26 -15.99
C ALA A 275 -17.55 -10.60 -15.25
N GLY A 276 -17.64 -10.84 -13.91
CA GLY A 276 -18.64 -10.17 -13.06
C GLY A 276 -18.48 -8.66 -13.06
N VAL A 277 -17.23 -8.15 -13.01
CA VAL A 277 -16.97 -6.70 -13.07
C VAL A 277 -17.31 -6.14 -14.44
N LYS A 278 -16.88 -6.79 -15.53
CA LYS A 278 -17.10 -6.33 -16.90
C LYS A 278 -18.58 -6.20 -17.25
N LYS A 279 -19.42 -7.08 -16.71
CA LYS A 279 -20.87 -7.04 -16.92
C LYS A 279 -21.51 -5.69 -16.58
N PHE A 280 -20.94 -4.92 -15.65
CA PHE A 280 -21.51 -3.66 -15.15
C PHE A 280 -20.68 -2.43 -15.50
N ASN A 281 -19.40 -2.58 -15.89
CA ASN A 281 -18.47 -1.48 -16.08
C ASN A 281 -17.98 -1.33 -17.54
N GLU A 282 -18.36 -2.21 -18.46
CA GLU A 282 -18.18 -2.12 -19.92
C GLU A 282 -19.53 -1.99 -20.61
#